data_0f058c052cd1066c834daa9f8ccaf092
#
_entry.id   0f058c052cd1066c834daa9f8ccaf092
#
_cell.length_a   1.000
_cell.length_b   1.000
_cell.length_c   1.000
_cell.angle_alpha   90.00
_cell.angle_beta   90.00
_cell.angle_gamma   90.00
#
_symmetry.space_group_name_H-M   'P 1'
#
loop_
_entity.id
_entity.type
_entity.pdbx_description
1 polymer ?
#
loop_
_entity_poly.entity_id
_entity_poly.type
_entity_poly.pdbx_seq_one_letter_code
_entity_poly.pdbx_strand_id
1 'polypeptide(L)'
;FGWQNSFRPQLNAALQGYDFTPGGNSVRIAGTTLSAQSHSLAVLGRQPNNPDQALGWLAADTAAALPGLGRKLPHYGRYSYLGFSGTNPDNMLKGQWPVVNSPMSVRVHQEDAASVSFSPAALVPRKALVAPAEPFSVERMRQDIAFLAHEDLAGRGLGTAQLDLAADYIAQQFGTAGLQPGGDDGGYFQTWQQPVEPLDTDVTLKNVVAILPGSDPRLAGQSLVIGAHYDHLGYAENNGRQQDRGRIHPGADDNASGIAVMLELARSLSGKPLARTLVFVAFTGEESGKLGSRHYVRHAGSYPAEDIIAMLNLDTVGRLGDQPLILFGTGTADEWAHIFRGAGYVTGVAVKSVADDFGSGDQTAFIEAGIPA
;
A
#
# COMPACT_ATOMS: atom_id res chain seq x y z
N PHE A 1 28.16 5.79 13.49
CA PHE A 1 27.10 6.77 13.73
C PHE A 1 27.64 8.19 13.74
N GLY A 2 26.81 9.18 13.42
CA GLY A 2 27.12 10.60 13.41
C GLY A 2 27.74 11.11 12.12
N TRP A 3 27.69 12.44 11.91
CA TRP A 3 28.22 13.12 10.73
C TRP A 3 29.73 13.02 10.64
N GLN A 4 30.42 13.13 11.76
CA GLN A 4 31.88 13.03 11.88
C GLN A 4 32.24 11.67 12.50
N ASN A 5 32.27 10.60 11.68
CA ASN A 5 32.65 9.28 12.16
C ASN A 5 33.87 8.75 11.39
N SER A 6 34.67 7.91 12.05
CA SER A 6 35.94 7.35 11.51
C SER A 6 35.72 6.37 10.36
N PHE A 7 34.52 5.88 10.13
CA PHE A 7 34.19 4.92 9.06
C PHE A 7 33.75 5.60 7.76
N ARG A 8 33.74 6.94 7.67
CA ARG A 8 33.37 7.64 6.42
C ARG A 8 34.21 7.24 5.21
N PRO A 9 35.54 7.01 5.31
CA PRO A 9 36.32 6.55 4.16
C PRO A 9 35.84 5.21 3.60
N GLN A 10 35.49 4.26 4.46
CA GLN A 10 34.93 2.95 4.06
C GLN A 10 33.58 3.09 3.39
N LEU A 11 32.72 3.96 3.93
CA LEU A 11 31.42 4.25 3.33
C LEU A 11 31.58 4.93 1.95
N ASN A 12 32.46 5.90 1.83
CA ASN A 12 32.75 6.55 0.55
C ASN A 12 33.21 5.54 -0.49
N ALA A 13 34.06 4.58 -0.11
CA ALA A 13 34.49 3.48 -0.98
C ALA A 13 33.30 2.57 -1.36
N ALA A 14 32.41 2.26 -0.40
CA ALA A 14 31.21 1.45 -0.61
C ALA A 14 30.20 2.10 -1.56
N LEU A 15 30.20 3.42 -1.64
CA LEU A 15 29.27 4.21 -2.46
C LEU A 15 29.89 4.76 -3.75
N GLN A 16 31.11 4.34 -4.06
CA GLN A 16 31.76 4.69 -5.31
C GLN A 16 30.97 4.12 -6.50
N GLY A 17 30.61 4.99 -7.44
CA GLY A 17 29.82 4.61 -8.62
C GLY A 17 28.31 4.86 -8.48
N TYR A 18 27.86 5.31 -7.31
CA TYR A 18 26.52 5.83 -7.12
C TYR A 18 26.47 7.37 -7.21
N ASP A 19 25.31 7.97 -7.39
CA ASP A 19 25.14 9.43 -7.30
C ASP A 19 25.26 9.89 -5.84
N PHE A 20 26.49 9.76 -5.33
CA PHE A 20 26.90 10.11 -3.99
C PHE A 20 28.22 10.88 -4.05
N THR A 21 28.21 12.12 -3.55
CA THR A 21 29.41 12.97 -3.46
C THR A 21 29.67 13.33 -2.00
N PRO A 22 30.77 12.81 -1.40
CA PRO A 22 31.11 13.16 -0.04
C PRO A 22 31.66 14.60 0.06
N GLY A 23 31.26 15.32 1.09
CA GLY A 23 31.82 16.62 1.49
C GLY A 23 32.25 16.60 2.97
N GLY A 24 32.89 17.65 3.47
CA GLY A 24 33.33 17.73 4.87
C GLY A 24 32.15 17.62 5.86
N ASN A 25 31.27 18.61 5.85
CA ASN A 25 30.07 18.70 6.69
C ASN A 25 28.78 18.55 5.88
N SER A 26 28.86 18.01 4.69
CA SER A 26 27.71 17.78 3.81
C SER A 26 27.93 16.55 2.96
N VAL A 27 26.86 16.07 2.33
CA VAL A 27 26.90 15.07 1.28
C VAL A 27 25.87 15.46 0.22
N ARG A 28 26.17 15.14 -1.03
CA ARG A 28 25.20 15.23 -2.10
C ARG A 28 24.78 13.83 -2.51
N ILE A 29 23.47 13.58 -2.51
CA ILE A 29 22.85 12.28 -2.83
C ILE A 29 21.72 12.52 -3.81
N ALA A 30 21.72 11.86 -4.95
CA ALA A 30 20.67 11.97 -5.97
C ALA A 30 20.32 13.45 -6.28
N GLY A 31 21.34 14.27 -6.49
CA GLY A 31 21.18 15.69 -6.77
C GLY A 31 20.87 16.59 -5.56
N THR A 32 20.55 16.04 -4.41
CA THR A 32 20.18 16.78 -3.18
C THR A 32 21.37 16.89 -2.23
N THR A 33 21.64 18.09 -1.72
CA THR A 33 22.68 18.32 -0.72
C THR A 33 22.11 18.30 0.69
N LEU A 34 22.64 17.41 1.53
CA LEU A 34 22.33 17.30 2.96
C LEU A 34 23.52 17.87 3.77
N SER A 35 23.22 18.69 4.74
CA SER A 35 24.20 19.37 5.62
C SER A 35 24.10 18.86 7.04
N ALA A 36 25.22 18.68 7.71
CA ALA A 36 25.31 18.32 9.13
C ALA A 36 24.65 19.31 10.06
N GLN A 37 24.43 20.55 9.63
CA GLN A 37 23.84 21.61 10.45
C GLN A 37 22.32 21.61 10.47
N SER A 38 21.66 20.94 9.50
CA SER A 38 20.22 21.05 9.30
C SER A 38 19.54 19.76 8.84
N HIS A 39 20.30 18.69 8.64
CA HIS A 39 19.75 17.45 8.12
C HIS A 39 20.24 16.24 8.90
N SER A 40 19.34 15.30 9.06
CA SER A 40 19.65 13.93 9.45
C SER A 40 19.65 13.02 8.22
N LEU A 41 20.41 11.95 8.24
CA LEU A 41 20.48 11.00 7.12
C LEU A 41 20.62 9.55 7.59
N ALA A 42 20.15 8.65 6.75
CA ALA A 42 20.48 7.22 6.81
C ALA A 42 20.87 6.76 5.41
N VAL A 43 22.03 6.13 5.28
CA VAL A 43 22.56 5.64 3.99
C VAL A 43 23.12 4.24 4.17
N LEU A 44 22.77 3.35 3.25
CA LEU A 44 23.24 1.98 3.22
C LEU A 44 24.11 1.77 1.99
N GLY A 45 25.17 1.00 2.14
CA GLY A 45 26.00 0.52 1.04
C GLY A 45 26.44 -0.92 1.30
N ARG A 46 26.99 -1.59 0.30
CA ARG A 46 27.61 -2.91 0.48
C ARG A 46 29.05 -2.72 0.96
N GLN A 47 29.48 -3.53 1.90
CA GLN A 47 30.86 -3.47 2.36
C GLN A 47 31.80 -3.86 1.22
N PRO A 48 32.84 -3.03 0.88
CA PRO A 48 33.68 -3.29 -0.29
C PRO A 48 34.41 -4.64 -0.26
N ASN A 49 34.84 -5.06 0.93
CA ASN A 49 35.59 -6.31 1.11
C ASN A 49 34.73 -7.52 1.46
N ASN A 50 33.43 -7.33 1.67
CA ASN A 50 32.46 -8.39 1.93
C ASN A 50 31.07 -7.95 1.43
N PRO A 51 30.73 -8.16 0.14
CA PRO A 51 29.48 -7.68 -0.47
C PRO A 51 28.20 -8.26 0.14
N ASP A 52 28.31 -9.34 0.91
CA ASP A 52 27.16 -9.95 1.61
C ASP A 52 26.78 -9.19 2.89
N GLN A 53 27.63 -8.24 3.30
CA GLN A 53 27.37 -7.39 4.47
C GLN A 53 27.04 -5.96 4.06
N ALA A 54 26.06 -5.38 4.76
CA ALA A 54 25.69 -3.99 4.62
C ALA A 54 26.56 -3.09 5.53
N LEU A 55 26.92 -1.93 5.01
CA LEU A 55 27.52 -0.83 5.76
C LEU A 55 26.49 0.30 5.85
N GLY A 56 26.06 0.64 7.07
CA GLY A 56 25.07 1.68 7.33
C GLY A 56 25.70 2.94 7.94
N TRP A 57 25.29 4.09 7.45
CA TRP A 57 25.60 5.39 8.03
C TRP A 57 24.32 6.08 8.48
N LEU A 58 24.20 6.29 9.80
CA LEU A 58 23.13 7.06 10.42
C LEU A 58 23.75 8.30 11.09
N ALA A 59 23.26 9.47 10.73
CA ALA A 59 23.67 10.73 11.33
C ALA A 59 22.46 11.66 11.55
N ALA A 60 22.44 12.32 12.71
CA ALA A 60 21.45 13.32 13.03
C ALA A 60 22.13 14.70 13.11
N ASP A 61 21.41 15.74 12.73
CA ASP A 61 21.81 17.15 12.90
C ASP A 61 21.82 17.54 14.37
N THR A 62 20.85 17.04 15.16
CA THR A 62 20.74 17.27 16.59
C THR A 62 20.36 16.00 17.34
N ALA A 63 20.70 15.93 18.62
CA ALA A 63 20.27 14.84 19.48
C ALA A 63 18.73 14.77 19.63
N ALA A 64 18.05 15.91 19.52
CA ALA A 64 16.60 16.00 19.59
C ALA A 64 15.89 15.30 18.43
N ALA A 65 16.54 15.10 17.28
CA ALA A 65 15.99 14.36 16.13
C ALA A 65 16.01 12.84 16.31
N LEU A 66 16.86 12.29 17.22
CA LEU A 66 17.07 10.85 17.35
C LEU A 66 15.80 10.06 17.71
N PRO A 67 14.95 10.48 18.66
CA PRO A 67 13.71 9.76 18.95
C PRO A 67 12.76 9.69 17.74
N GLY A 68 12.69 10.79 16.97
CA GLY A 68 11.90 10.84 15.75
C GLY A 68 12.43 9.91 14.66
N LEU A 69 13.75 9.87 14.46
CA LEU A 69 14.38 8.92 13.54
C LEU A 69 14.14 7.48 13.95
N GLY A 70 14.24 7.18 15.27
CA GLY A 70 13.98 5.83 15.78
C GLY A 70 12.55 5.33 15.48
N ARG A 71 11.56 6.22 15.52
CA ARG A 71 10.18 5.87 15.13
C ARG A 71 10.00 5.72 13.62
N LYS A 72 10.64 6.59 12.83
CA LYS A 72 10.40 6.64 11.37
C LYS A 72 11.20 5.60 10.58
N LEU A 73 12.45 5.33 10.95
CA LEU A 73 13.35 4.47 10.18
C LEU A 73 12.80 3.06 9.92
N PRO A 74 12.10 2.38 10.84
CA PRO A 74 11.52 1.07 10.56
C PRO A 74 10.58 1.05 9.34
N HIS A 75 9.87 2.15 9.08
CA HIS A 75 8.96 2.28 7.93
C HIS A 75 9.67 2.54 6.59
N TYR A 76 10.99 2.67 6.59
CA TYR A 76 11.79 2.99 5.40
C TYR A 76 12.74 1.86 4.99
N GLY A 77 12.49 0.63 5.42
CA GLY A 77 13.41 -0.50 5.21
C GLY A 77 13.77 -0.81 3.76
N ARG A 78 12.93 -0.39 2.80
CA ARG A 78 13.16 -0.59 1.36
C ARG A 78 14.07 0.44 0.69
N TYR A 79 14.47 1.52 1.39
CA TYR A 79 15.27 2.58 0.80
C TYR A 79 16.75 2.42 1.14
N SER A 80 17.62 2.72 0.17
CA SER A 80 19.06 2.69 0.35
C SER A 80 19.62 3.99 0.92
N TYR A 81 18.89 5.10 0.73
CA TYR A 81 19.26 6.39 1.30
C TYR A 81 18.03 7.20 1.68
N LEU A 82 18.17 7.95 2.75
CA LEU A 82 17.14 8.80 3.33
C LEU A 82 17.77 10.12 3.81
N GLY A 83 17.05 11.22 3.61
CA GLY A 83 17.38 12.51 4.16
C GLY A 83 16.17 13.08 4.91
N PHE A 84 16.42 13.70 6.06
CA PHE A 84 15.39 14.29 6.89
C PHE A 84 15.80 15.69 7.33
N SER A 85 14.82 16.54 7.60
CA SER A 85 15.01 17.87 8.16
C SER A 85 14.21 18.06 9.45
N GLY A 86 14.72 18.89 10.35
CA GLY A 86 14.05 19.29 11.58
C GLY A 86 14.14 18.28 12.74
N THR A 87 13.81 18.74 13.93
CA THR A 87 13.84 17.96 15.19
C THR A 87 12.76 16.88 15.23
N ASN A 88 11.63 17.08 14.56
CA ASN A 88 10.68 16.02 14.22
C ASN A 88 10.94 15.64 12.75
N PRO A 89 11.81 14.64 12.48
CA PRO A 89 12.46 14.48 11.18
C PRO A 89 11.45 14.32 10.04
N ASP A 90 11.30 15.33 9.19
CA ASP A 90 10.49 15.25 7.98
C ASP A 90 11.31 14.70 6.83
N ASN A 91 10.80 13.64 6.17
CA ASN A 91 11.51 13.03 5.06
C ASN A 91 11.48 13.95 3.83
N MET A 92 12.64 14.35 3.36
CA MET A 92 12.83 15.22 2.21
C MET A 92 13.56 14.53 1.05
N LEU A 93 14.19 13.40 1.32
CA LEU A 93 14.92 12.61 0.33
C LEU A 93 14.81 11.13 0.67
N LYS A 94 14.42 10.33 -0.29
CA LYS A 94 14.41 8.87 -0.18
C LYS A 94 14.65 8.24 -1.55
N GLY A 95 15.38 7.14 -1.60
CA GLY A 95 15.59 6.40 -2.84
C GLY A 95 16.39 5.12 -2.65
N GLN A 96 16.51 4.40 -3.73
CA GLN A 96 17.28 3.17 -3.81
C GLN A 96 18.48 3.37 -4.72
N TRP A 97 19.61 2.74 -4.38
CA TRP A 97 20.74 2.69 -5.29
C TRP A 97 20.37 1.83 -6.50
N PRO A 98 20.75 2.27 -7.71
CA PRO A 98 20.63 1.40 -8.87
C PRO A 98 21.51 0.15 -8.68
N VAL A 99 21.08 -0.95 -9.28
CA VAL A 99 21.89 -2.17 -9.27
C VAL A 99 23.12 -1.96 -10.14
N VAL A 100 24.32 -1.96 -9.52
CA VAL A 100 25.59 -1.91 -10.22
C VAL A 100 26.34 -3.23 -9.97
N ASN A 101 26.96 -3.76 -11.04
CA ASN A 101 27.73 -5.01 -10.98
C ASN A 101 26.92 -6.23 -10.49
N SER A 102 25.63 -6.31 -10.86
CA SER A 102 24.83 -7.51 -10.62
C SER A 102 25.31 -8.65 -11.52
N PRO A 103 25.35 -9.90 -11.02
CA PRO A 103 25.58 -11.07 -11.88
C PRO A 103 24.53 -11.23 -12.99
N MET A 104 23.36 -10.54 -12.85
CA MET A 104 22.30 -10.48 -13.86
C MET A 104 22.47 -9.34 -14.87
N SER A 105 23.47 -8.45 -14.68
CA SER A 105 23.77 -7.36 -15.62
C SER A 105 24.97 -7.70 -16.47
N VAL A 106 24.79 -7.82 -17.78
CA VAL A 106 25.87 -7.98 -18.76
C VAL A 106 26.07 -6.67 -19.48
N ARG A 107 27.29 -6.12 -19.45
CA ARG A 107 27.66 -4.99 -20.31
C ARG A 107 27.92 -5.52 -21.72
N VAL A 108 27.11 -5.09 -22.68
CA VAL A 108 27.17 -5.55 -24.06
C VAL A 108 28.37 -4.92 -24.83
N HIS A 109 28.94 -3.82 -24.32
CA HIS A 109 30.14 -3.17 -24.88
C HIS A 109 31.17 -2.88 -23.81
N GLN A 110 32.43 -3.26 -24.08
CA GLN A 110 33.59 -3.06 -23.23
C GLN A 110 34.55 -1.98 -23.76
N GLU A 111 34.18 -1.23 -24.78
CA GLU A 111 35.04 -0.18 -25.33
C GLU A 111 34.54 1.20 -24.88
N ASP A 112 35.44 1.89 -24.20
CA ASP A 112 35.43 3.32 -23.83
C ASP A 112 34.08 3.93 -23.43
N ALA A 113 33.74 3.72 -22.17
CA ALA A 113 32.52 4.23 -21.49
C ALA A 113 32.44 5.77 -21.38
N ALA A 114 33.17 6.53 -22.20
CA ALA A 114 33.22 7.99 -22.08
C ALA A 114 32.10 8.74 -22.81
N SER A 115 31.22 8.08 -23.59
CA SER A 115 30.26 8.85 -24.37
C SER A 115 28.98 8.15 -24.86
N VAL A 116 28.54 7.05 -24.28
CA VAL A 116 27.19 6.55 -24.61
C VAL A 116 26.19 7.10 -23.59
N SER A 117 25.72 8.31 -23.85
CA SER A 117 24.50 8.80 -23.24
C SER A 117 23.33 7.98 -23.79
N PHE A 118 22.93 6.93 -23.08
CA PHE A 118 21.62 6.32 -23.27
C PHE A 118 20.58 7.29 -22.71
N SER A 119 20.07 8.15 -23.56
CA SER A 119 18.74 8.72 -23.34
C SER A 119 17.77 7.61 -23.70
N PRO A 120 17.03 7.01 -22.74
CA PRO A 120 15.95 6.11 -23.10
C PRO A 120 15.02 6.93 -23.98
N ALA A 121 14.78 6.48 -25.21
CA ALA A 121 13.78 7.09 -26.07
C ALA A 121 12.49 7.14 -25.24
N ALA A 122 11.91 8.34 -25.11
CA ALA A 122 10.63 8.49 -24.44
C ALA A 122 9.66 7.54 -25.13
N LEU A 123 9.27 6.48 -24.40
CA LEU A 123 8.26 5.57 -24.92
C LEU A 123 7.00 6.39 -25.14
N VAL A 124 6.56 6.44 -26.38
CA VAL A 124 5.27 7.05 -26.72
C VAL A 124 4.21 6.36 -25.86
N PRO A 125 3.37 7.11 -25.12
CA PRO A 125 2.30 6.53 -24.34
C PRO A 125 1.51 5.55 -25.21
N ARG A 126 1.36 4.31 -24.74
CA ARG A 126 0.58 3.31 -25.47
C ARG A 126 -0.86 3.78 -25.57
N LYS A 127 -1.40 3.79 -26.77
CA LYS A 127 -2.86 3.82 -26.93
C LYS A 127 -3.42 2.49 -26.41
N ALA A 128 -4.47 2.58 -25.60
CA ALA A 128 -5.22 1.40 -25.20
C ALA A 128 -5.66 0.64 -26.47
N LEU A 129 -5.44 -0.69 -26.50
CA LEU A 129 -5.85 -1.53 -27.62
C LEU A 129 -7.38 -1.66 -27.70
N VAL A 130 -8.04 -1.52 -26.57
CA VAL A 130 -9.48 -1.50 -26.43
C VAL A 130 -9.81 -0.27 -25.58
N ALA A 131 -10.70 0.58 -26.06
CA ALA A 131 -11.45 1.47 -25.20
C ALA A 131 -12.66 0.67 -24.73
N PRO A 132 -12.66 0.08 -23.51
CA PRO A 132 -13.86 -0.54 -22.99
C PRO A 132 -14.93 0.55 -22.96
N ALA A 133 -16.12 0.25 -23.44
CA ALA A 133 -17.30 1.08 -23.16
C ALA A 133 -17.27 1.29 -21.64
N GLU A 134 -17.29 2.54 -21.18
CA GLU A 134 -17.02 2.90 -19.80
C GLU A 134 -17.98 2.14 -18.86
N PRO A 135 -17.59 0.95 -18.34
CA PRO A 135 -18.42 0.25 -17.36
C PRO A 135 -18.36 0.95 -16.01
N PHE A 136 -17.35 1.83 -15.84
CA PHE A 136 -17.05 2.50 -14.57
C PHE A 136 -17.44 3.98 -14.64
N SER A 137 -18.19 4.44 -13.65
CA SER A 137 -18.57 5.84 -13.52
C SER A 137 -17.63 6.56 -12.57
N VAL A 138 -16.78 7.40 -13.10
CA VAL A 138 -15.92 8.30 -12.32
C VAL A 138 -16.75 9.17 -11.38
N GLU A 139 -17.94 9.60 -11.81
CA GLU A 139 -18.81 10.45 -10.99
C GLU A 139 -19.35 9.71 -9.77
N ARG A 140 -19.79 8.45 -9.92
CA ARG A 140 -20.22 7.64 -8.77
C ARG A 140 -19.09 7.39 -7.79
N MET A 141 -17.89 7.04 -8.28
CA MET A 141 -16.71 6.87 -7.42
C MET A 141 -16.37 8.16 -6.67
N ARG A 142 -16.46 9.31 -7.31
CA ARG A 142 -16.27 10.60 -6.62
C ARG A 142 -17.32 10.86 -5.55
N GLN A 143 -18.57 10.51 -5.79
CA GLN A 143 -19.65 10.62 -4.81
C GLN A 143 -19.41 9.71 -3.61
N ASP A 144 -19.00 8.45 -3.84
CA ASP A 144 -18.63 7.51 -2.78
C ASP A 144 -17.47 8.06 -1.93
N ILE A 145 -16.40 8.56 -2.56
CA ILE A 145 -15.25 9.17 -1.86
C ILE A 145 -15.69 10.42 -1.10
N ALA A 146 -16.49 11.29 -1.73
CA ALA A 146 -16.96 12.53 -1.09
C ALA A 146 -17.81 12.24 0.14
N PHE A 147 -18.65 11.20 0.11
CA PHE A 147 -19.41 10.77 1.27
C PHE A 147 -18.49 10.21 2.37
N LEU A 148 -17.66 9.22 2.03
CA LEU A 148 -16.80 8.52 3.01
C LEU A 148 -15.74 9.43 3.63
N ALA A 149 -15.22 10.40 2.88
CA ALA A 149 -14.23 11.35 3.37
C ALA A 149 -14.85 12.67 3.88
N HIS A 150 -16.19 12.74 4.01
CA HIS A 150 -16.85 13.93 4.52
C HIS A 150 -16.50 14.19 5.99
N GLU A 151 -16.44 15.46 6.37
CA GLU A 151 -16.09 15.86 7.75
C GLU A 151 -17.05 15.31 8.81
N ASP A 152 -18.34 15.09 8.45
CA ASP A 152 -19.33 14.51 9.34
C ASP A 152 -19.00 13.05 9.73
N LEU A 153 -18.21 12.34 8.92
CA LEU A 153 -17.72 11.00 9.25
C LEU A 153 -16.45 11.04 10.11
N ALA A 154 -15.97 12.23 10.49
CA ALA A 154 -14.89 12.47 11.44
C ALA A 154 -13.66 11.55 11.24
N GLY A 155 -13.36 11.20 9.96
CA GLY A 155 -12.26 10.32 9.61
C GLY A 155 -12.46 8.84 9.95
N ARG A 156 -13.68 8.39 10.20
CA ARG A 156 -14.06 6.96 10.35
C ARG A 156 -13.18 6.20 11.35
N GLY A 157 -12.89 6.86 12.48
CA GLY A 157 -12.05 6.25 13.53
C GLY A 157 -12.67 4.98 14.10
N LEU A 158 -11.81 4.03 14.50
CA LEU A 158 -12.23 2.75 15.03
C LEU A 158 -13.16 2.89 16.25
N GLY A 159 -14.28 2.16 16.26
CA GLY A 159 -15.24 2.15 17.36
C GLY A 159 -16.11 3.39 17.47
N THR A 160 -16.14 4.25 16.47
CA THR A 160 -16.99 5.44 16.43
C THR A 160 -18.32 5.20 15.71
N ALA A 161 -19.34 5.97 16.08
CA ALA A 161 -20.62 5.97 15.37
C ALA A 161 -20.47 6.41 13.90
N GLN A 162 -19.45 7.20 13.58
CA GLN A 162 -19.14 7.63 12.23
C GLN A 162 -18.64 6.47 11.36
N LEU A 163 -17.87 5.56 11.96
CA LEU A 163 -17.45 4.32 11.28
C LEU A 163 -18.68 3.43 11.00
N ASP A 164 -19.65 3.38 11.93
CA ASP A 164 -20.91 2.66 11.73
C ASP A 164 -21.72 3.24 10.56
N LEU A 165 -21.80 4.57 10.45
CA LEU A 165 -22.46 5.24 9.31
C LEU A 165 -21.79 4.91 7.98
N ALA A 166 -20.46 4.80 7.95
CA ALA A 166 -19.73 4.36 6.75
C ALA A 166 -20.07 2.91 6.39
N ALA A 167 -20.15 2.00 7.38
CA ALA A 167 -20.56 0.61 7.17
C ALA A 167 -21.98 0.51 6.60
N ASP A 168 -22.92 1.26 7.18
CA ASP A 168 -24.30 1.31 6.72
C ASP A 168 -24.40 1.81 5.27
N TYR A 169 -23.66 2.85 4.94
CA TYR A 169 -23.55 3.36 3.56
C TYR A 169 -23.09 2.27 2.59
N ILE A 170 -21.98 1.59 2.91
CA ILE A 170 -21.41 0.54 2.06
C ILE A 170 -22.40 -0.61 1.86
N ALA A 171 -23.05 -1.07 2.94
CA ALA A 171 -24.09 -2.11 2.88
C ALA A 171 -25.26 -1.69 2.00
N GLN A 172 -25.71 -0.44 2.11
CA GLN A 172 -26.75 0.10 1.25
C GLN A 172 -26.35 0.14 -0.22
N GLN A 173 -25.09 0.51 -0.52
CA GLN A 173 -24.58 0.52 -1.89
C GLN A 173 -24.50 -0.89 -2.48
N PHE A 174 -24.08 -1.89 -1.71
CA PHE A 174 -24.11 -3.29 -2.15
C PHE A 174 -25.54 -3.78 -2.43
N GLY A 175 -26.48 -3.46 -1.54
CA GLY A 175 -27.89 -3.79 -1.74
C GLY A 175 -28.48 -3.12 -2.98
N THR A 176 -28.18 -1.83 -3.19
CA THR A 176 -28.62 -1.08 -4.39
C THR A 176 -28.03 -1.66 -5.68
N ALA A 177 -26.80 -2.17 -5.62
CA ALA A 177 -26.15 -2.86 -6.73
C ALA A 177 -26.70 -4.28 -6.97
N GLY A 178 -27.59 -4.79 -6.09
CA GLY A 178 -28.21 -6.10 -6.22
C GLY A 178 -27.34 -7.27 -5.78
N LEU A 179 -26.32 -7.04 -4.95
CA LEU A 179 -25.52 -8.11 -4.36
C LEU A 179 -26.30 -8.76 -3.20
N GLN A 180 -26.02 -10.04 -2.97
CA GLN A 180 -26.59 -10.78 -1.84
C GLN A 180 -25.83 -10.47 -0.56
N PRO A 181 -26.51 -10.44 0.61
CA PRO A 181 -25.84 -10.37 1.90
C PRO A 181 -24.91 -11.57 2.13
N GLY A 182 -23.74 -11.30 2.71
CA GLY A 182 -22.73 -12.33 3.01
C GLY A 182 -22.28 -12.32 4.46
N GLY A 183 -22.86 -11.48 5.31
CA GLY A 183 -22.56 -11.40 6.72
C GLY A 183 -23.41 -12.31 7.59
N ASP A 184 -23.43 -12.01 8.88
CA ASP A 184 -24.16 -12.79 9.89
C ASP A 184 -25.69 -12.67 9.72
N ASP A 185 -26.41 -13.70 10.12
CA ASP A 185 -27.88 -13.73 10.19
C ASP A 185 -28.59 -13.33 8.86
N GLY A 186 -27.92 -13.52 7.73
CA GLY A 186 -28.43 -13.14 6.41
C GLY A 186 -28.38 -11.65 6.13
N GLY A 187 -27.64 -10.88 6.92
CA GLY A 187 -27.34 -9.46 6.72
C GLY A 187 -26.01 -9.24 5.95
N TYR A 188 -25.66 -7.96 5.82
CA TYR A 188 -24.36 -7.59 5.22
C TYR A 188 -23.22 -7.51 6.25
N PHE A 189 -23.52 -7.48 7.55
CA PHE A 189 -22.53 -7.28 8.58
C PHE A 189 -22.02 -8.60 9.16
N GLN A 190 -20.71 -8.75 9.23
CA GLN A 190 -20.02 -9.76 10.03
C GLN A 190 -19.52 -9.05 11.29
N THR A 191 -20.10 -9.37 12.46
CA THR A 191 -19.98 -8.57 13.68
C THR A 191 -19.31 -9.35 14.80
N TRP A 192 -18.38 -8.71 15.53
CA TRP A 192 -17.74 -9.31 16.72
C TRP A 192 -17.37 -8.27 17.75
N GLN A 193 -17.07 -8.73 18.96
CA GLN A 193 -16.51 -7.90 20.03
C GLN A 193 -14.99 -8.00 19.99
N GLN A 194 -14.31 -6.87 20.07
CA GLN A 194 -12.85 -6.78 20.03
C GLN A 194 -12.34 -5.89 21.14
N PRO A 195 -11.46 -6.40 22.03
CA PRO A 195 -10.71 -5.52 22.93
C PRO A 195 -9.77 -4.64 22.10
N VAL A 196 -9.83 -3.34 22.30
CA VAL A 196 -9.00 -2.34 21.59
C VAL A 196 -8.25 -1.51 22.61
N GLU A 197 -6.92 -1.62 22.61
CA GLU A 197 -6.07 -0.73 23.40
C GLU A 197 -5.90 0.63 22.70
N PRO A 198 -5.86 1.77 23.40
CA PRO A 198 -5.84 1.91 24.88
C PRO A 198 -7.23 2.11 25.51
N LEU A 199 -8.34 1.77 24.82
CA LEU A 199 -9.69 2.08 25.29
C LEU A 199 -10.10 1.22 26.51
N ASP A 200 -9.39 0.13 26.78
CA ASP A 200 -9.66 -0.86 27.87
C ASP A 200 -11.14 -1.32 27.94
N THR A 201 -11.80 -1.28 26.76
CA THR A 201 -13.20 -1.67 26.60
C THR A 201 -13.36 -2.46 25.29
N ASP A 202 -14.26 -3.43 25.31
CA ASP A 202 -14.64 -4.14 24.10
C ASP A 202 -15.42 -3.20 23.17
N VAL A 203 -14.99 -3.15 21.90
CA VAL A 203 -15.63 -2.40 20.85
C VAL A 203 -16.30 -3.38 19.90
N THR A 204 -17.54 -3.07 19.51
CA THR A 204 -18.21 -3.83 18.45
C THR A 204 -17.62 -3.42 17.10
N LEU A 205 -17.00 -4.37 16.44
CA LEU A 205 -16.46 -4.21 15.08
C LEU A 205 -17.34 -4.97 14.09
N LYS A 206 -17.35 -4.50 12.84
CA LYS A 206 -18.10 -5.16 11.77
C LYS A 206 -17.38 -5.04 10.42
N ASN A 207 -17.22 -6.14 9.71
CA ASN A 207 -16.96 -6.12 8.28
C ASN A 207 -18.27 -5.99 7.53
N VAL A 208 -18.24 -5.44 6.31
CA VAL A 208 -19.41 -5.43 5.41
C VAL A 208 -19.13 -6.42 4.29
N VAL A 209 -19.95 -7.47 4.20
CA VAL A 209 -19.74 -8.60 3.30
C VAL A 209 -20.91 -8.71 2.32
N ALA A 210 -20.59 -8.74 1.02
CA ALA A 210 -21.57 -8.92 -0.04
C ALA A 210 -21.12 -9.97 -1.05
N ILE A 211 -22.07 -10.68 -1.63
CA ILE A 211 -21.82 -11.82 -2.51
C ILE A 211 -22.43 -11.59 -3.88
N LEU A 212 -21.67 -11.84 -4.91
CA LEU A 212 -22.12 -11.98 -6.28
C LEU A 212 -21.92 -13.46 -6.71
N PRO A 213 -22.98 -14.27 -6.71
CA PRO A 213 -22.85 -15.71 -6.92
C PRO A 213 -22.29 -16.08 -8.29
N GLY A 214 -21.43 -17.09 -8.33
CA GLY A 214 -20.99 -17.73 -9.55
C GLY A 214 -22.09 -18.52 -10.23
N SER A 215 -22.01 -18.64 -11.54
CA SER A 215 -23.03 -19.32 -12.37
C SER A 215 -22.58 -20.73 -12.87
N ASP A 216 -21.28 -21.07 -12.77
CA ASP A 216 -20.81 -22.43 -13.12
C ASP A 216 -20.95 -23.36 -11.90
N PRO A 217 -21.82 -24.38 -11.95
CA PRO A 217 -22.04 -25.29 -10.82
C PRO A 217 -20.77 -26.01 -10.32
N ARG A 218 -19.76 -26.15 -11.19
CA ARG A 218 -18.49 -26.82 -10.84
C ARG A 218 -17.56 -25.90 -10.06
N LEU A 219 -17.76 -24.59 -10.15
CA LEU A 219 -16.87 -23.56 -9.62
C LEU A 219 -17.57 -22.65 -8.60
N ALA A 220 -18.90 -22.79 -8.43
CA ALA A 220 -19.70 -21.92 -7.55
C ALA A 220 -19.34 -22.06 -6.05
N GLY A 221 -18.70 -23.17 -5.65
CA GLY A 221 -18.16 -23.33 -4.31
C GLY A 221 -16.83 -22.60 -4.08
N GLN A 222 -16.16 -22.15 -5.15
CA GLN A 222 -14.93 -21.38 -5.06
C GLN A 222 -15.23 -19.88 -5.09
N SER A 223 -14.47 -19.11 -4.33
CA SER A 223 -14.64 -17.65 -4.29
C SER A 223 -13.34 -16.90 -4.60
N LEU A 224 -13.52 -15.68 -5.12
CA LEU A 224 -12.52 -14.63 -5.17
C LEU A 224 -12.96 -13.52 -4.21
N VAL A 225 -12.06 -13.06 -3.35
CA VAL A 225 -12.33 -11.95 -2.47
C VAL A 225 -11.81 -10.66 -3.10
N ILE A 226 -12.62 -9.61 -3.09
CA ILE A 226 -12.23 -8.23 -3.41
C ILE A 226 -12.43 -7.44 -2.13
N GLY A 227 -11.34 -6.91 -1.59
CA GLY A 227 -11.30 -6.25 -0.30
C GLY A 227 -10.81 -4.81 -0.37
N ALA A 228 -11.27 -4.01 0.58
CA ALA A 228 -10.77 -2.69 0.90
C ALA A 228 -11.13 -2.37 2.35
N HIS A 229 -10.27 -1.68 3.10
CA HIS A 229 -10.69 -1.23 4.42
C HIS A 229 -11.47 0.08 4.34
N TYR A 230 -12.37 0.30 5.31
CA TYR A 230 -13.22 1.48 5.34
C TYR A 230 -13.04 2.35 6.59
N ASP A 231 -12.27 1.88 7.59
CA ASP A 231 -11.81 2.69 8.71
C ASP A 231 -10.68 3.63 8.29
N HIS A 232 -10.43 4.64 9.09
CA HIS A 232 -9.23 5.47 9.00
C HIS A 232 -8.91 6.05 10.38
N LEU A 233 -7.96 6.97 10.45
CA LEU A 233 -7.33 7.43 11.68
C LEU A 233 -8.22 8.26 12.61
N GLY A 234 -9.37 8.73 12.14
CA GLY A 234 -10.28 9.54 12.93
C GLY A 234 -9.70 10.92 13.25
N TYR A 235 -9.80 11.31 14.53
CA TYR A 235 -9.16 12.53 15.05
C TYR A 235 -7.69 12.30 15.38
N ALA A 236 -6.86 13.27 15.09
CA ALA A 236 -5.42 13.23 15.30
C ALA A 236 -4.97 13.05 16.76
N GLU A 237 -5.87 13.12 17.71
CA GLU A 237 -5.56 12.97 19.15
C GLU A 237 -4.91 11.62 19.48
N ASN A 238 -5.21 10.59 18.72
CA ASN A 238 -4.73 9.23 18.94
C ASN A 238 -3.40 8.90 18.22
N ASN A 239 -2.91 9.77 17.32
CA ASN A 239 -1.80 9.44 16.43
C ASN A 239 -0.45 10.07 16.77
N GLY A 240 -0.33 10.71 17.94
CA GLY A 240 0.95 11.14 18.50
C GLY A 240 1.64 12.32 17.82
N ARG A 241 1.06 12.96 16.80
CA ARG A 241 1.57 14.20 16.21
C ARG A 241 0.94 15.40 16.90
N GLN A 242 1.68 16.06 17.78
CA GLN A 242 1.19 17.18 18.59
C GLN A 242 0.65 18.35 17.78
N GLN A 243 1.13 18.54 16.55
CA GLN A 243 0.71 19.62 15.65
C GLN A 243 -0.61 19.34 14.90
N ASP A 244 -1.10 18.11 14.93
CA ASP A 244 -2.34 17.70 14.25
C ASP A 244 -3.50 17.46 15.21
N ARG A 245 -3.32 17.75 16.52
CA ARG A 245 -4.36 17.53 17.53
C ARG A 245 -5.67 18.24 17.17
N GLY A 246 -6.77 17.49 17.23
CA GLY A 246 -8.10 17.99 16.91
C GLY A 246 -8.40 18.12 15.42
N ARG A 247 -7.46 17.72 14.53
CA ARG A 247 -7.72 17.68 13.09
C ARG A 247 -8.30 16.33 12.71
N ILE A 248 -9.26 16.35 11.80
CA ILE A 248 -9.81 15.16 11.18
C ILE A 248 -8.84 14.68 10.11
N HIS A 249 -8.60 13.36 10.06
CA HIS A 249 -7.99 12.68 8.94
C HIS A 249 -9.10 12.12 8.04
N PRO A 250 -9.46 12.78 6.93
CA PRO A 250 -10.66 12.39 6.16
C PRO A 250 -10.50 11.04 5.44
N GLY A 251 -9.26 10.60 5.16
CA GLY A 251 -8.99 9.31 4.53
C GLY A 251 -9.62 9.17 3.15
N ALA A 252 -9.46 10.18 2.27
CA ALA A 252 -10.02 10.14 0.93
C ALA A 252 -9.28 9.15 0.02
N ASP A 253 -7.93 9.17 0.06
CA ASP A 253 -7.10 8.22 -0.66
C ASP A 253 -6.97 6.92 0.15
N ASP A 254 -6.72 7.05 1.42
CA ASP A 254 -6.62 5.97 2.40
C ASP A 254 -7.86 5.98 3.33
N ASN A 255 -8.90 5.13 3.15
CA ASN A 255 -9.01 4.27 1.97
C ASN A 255 -10.44 4.36 1.37
N ALA A 256 -11.03 5.58 1.38
CA ALA A 256 -12.30 5.78 0.65
C ALA A 256 -12.14 5.52 -0.85
N SER A 257 -10.92 5.67 -1.40
CA SER A 257 -10.63 5.39 -2.81
C SER A 257 -10.77 3.90 -3.14
N GLY A 258 -10.23 3.01 -2.30
CA GLY A 258 -10.38 1.56 -2.47
C GLY A 258 -11.84 1.11 -2.35
N ILE A 259 -12.57 1.65 -1.37
CA ILE A 259 -14.01 1.37 -1.23
C ILE A 259 -14.77 1.84 -2.48
N ALA A 260 -14.51 3.03 -3.00
CA ALA A 260 -15.20 3.54 -4.19
C ALA A 260 -14.97 2.67 -5.43
N VAL A 261 -13.71 2.20 -5.63
CA VAL A 261 -13.39 1.26 -6.72
C VAL A 261 -14.09 -0.08 -6.49
N MET A 262 -14.09 -0.61 -5.27
CA MET A 262 -14.76 -1.85 -4.92
C MET A 262 -16.27 -1.78 -5.18
N LEU A 263 -16.93 -0.70 -4.77
CA LEU A 263 -18.35 -0.47 -5.01
C LEU A 263 -18.66 -0.36 -6.51
N GLU A 264 -17.82 0.31 -7.28
CA GLU A 264 -18.00 0.45 -8.72
C GLU A 264 -17.77 -0.88 -9.45
N LEU A 265 -16.83 -1.71 -9.00
CA LEU A 265 -16.67 -3.09 -9.47
C LEU A 265 -17.94 -3.92 -9.19
N ALA A 266 -18.47 -3.84 -7.97
CA ALA A 266 -19.69 -4.52 -7.58
C ALA A 266 -20.88 -4.13 -8.49
N ARG A 267 -21.09 -2.83 -8.72
CA ARG A 267 -22.12 -2.31 -9.62
C ARG A 267 -21.93 -2.78 -11.07
N SER A 268 -20.69 -2.75 -11.56
CA SER A 268 -20.40 -3.09 -12.96
C SER A 268 -20.46 -4.58 -13.27
N LEU A 269 -20.22 -5.42 -12.27
CA LEU A 269 -20.23 -6.89 -12.39
C LEU A 269 -21.60 -7.49 -12.06
N SER A 270 -22.45 -6.76 -11.36
CA SER A 270 -23.81 -7.18 -11.06
C SER A 270 -24.58 -7.51 -12.33
N GLY A 271 -25.32 -8.63 -12.29
CA GLY A 271 -26.08 -9.14 -13.43
C GLY A 271 -25.26 -9.77 -14.56
N LYS A 272 -23.93 -9.80 -14.45
CA LYS A 272 -23.07 -10.51 -15.42
C LYS A 272 -22.88 -11.97 -15.01
N PRO A 273 -22.85 -12.91 -15.97
CA PRO A 273 -22.57 -14.31 -15.69
C PRO A 273 -21.09 -14.47 -15.35
N LEU A 274 -20.78 -14.72 -14.09
CA LEU A 274 -19.42 -15.02 -13.62
C LEU A 274 -19.33 -16.51 -13.33
N ALA A 275 -18.22 -17.15 -13.68
CA ALA A 275 -18.06 -18.57 -13.44
C ALA A 275 -17.94 -18.88 -11.94
N ARG A 276 -17.11 -18.11 -11.21
CA ARG A 276 -16.90 -18.23 -9.76
C ARG A 276 -17.64 -17.15 -9.00
N THR A 277 -17.86 -17.40 -7.74
CA THR A 277 -18.41 -16.40 -6.83
C THR A 277 -17.40 -15.28 -6.54
N LEU A 278 -17.85 -14.03 -6.52
CA LEU A 278 -17.12 -12.90 -5.98
C LEU A 278 -17.67 -12.56 -4.62
N VAL A 279 -16.79 -12.41 -3.64
CA VAL A 279 -17.12 -11.90 -2.32
C VAL A 279 -16.45 -10.53 -2.16
N PHE A 280 -17.25 -9.51 -1.92
CA PHE A 280 -16.78 -8.16 -1.65
C PHE A 280 -16.78 -7.94 -0.14
N VAL A 281 -15.64 -7.52 0.39
CA VAL A 281 -15.50 -7.31 1.84
C VAL A 281 -14.90 -5.95 2.12
N ALA A 282 -15.69 -5.09 2.77
CA ALA A 282 -15.15 -3.88 3.37
C ALA A 282 -14.67 -4.23 4.79
N PHE A 283 -13.38 -4.14 5.00
CA PHE A 283 -12.74 -4.50 6.28
C PHE A 283 -12.75 -3.31 7.23
N THR A 284 -12.89 -3.60 8.53
CA THR A 284 -12.71 -2.62 9.60
C THR A 284 -11.40 -2.86 10.35
N GLY A 285 -10.84 -1.80 10.93
CA GLY A 285 -9.68 -1.91 11.82
C GLY A 285 -8.40 -2.33 11.13
N GLU A 286 -8.21 -1.96 9.87
CA GLU A 286 -6.94 -2.13 9.16
C GLU A 286 -5.85 -1.32 9.85
N GLU A 287 -6.12 -0.04 10.13
CA GLU A 287 -5.23 0.92 10.80
C GLU A 287 -4.84 0.51 12.23
N SER A 288 -5.61 -0.40 12.82
CA SER A 288 -5.38 -0.95 14.16
C SER A 288 -4.84 -2.38 14.13
N GLY A 289 -4.24 -2.81 13.03
CA GLY A 289 -3.58 -4.11 12.90
C GLY A 289 -4.36 -5.14 12.09
N LYS A 290 -5.13 -4.69 11.09
CA LYS A 290 -5.84 -5.57 10.16
C LYS A 290 -6.86 -6.48 10.85
N LEU A 291 -7.58 -5.90 11.83
CA LEU A 291 -8.50 -6.66 12.68
C LEU A 291 -9.61 -7.34 11.85
N GLY A 292 -10.16 -6.61 10.88
CA GLY A 292 -11.26 -7.08 10.04
C GLY A 292 -10.87 -8.21 9.11
N SER A 293 -9.79 -8.08 8.37
CA SER A 293 -9.32 -9.12 7.46
C SER A 293 -8.88 -10.38 8.21
N ARG A 294 -8.19 -10.23 9.35
CA ARG A 294 -7.83 -11.36 10.22
C ARG A 294 -9.05 -12.07 10.80
N HIS A 295 -10.10 -11.31 11.17
CA HIS A 295 -11.36 -11.90 11.61
C HIS A 295 -12.04 -12.63 10.46
N TYR A 296 -12.14 -12.00 9.29
CA TYR A 296 -12.81 -12.56 8.13
C TYR A 296 -12.19 -13.89 7.71
N VAL A 297 -10.87 -13.99 7.56
CA VAL A 297 -10.19 -15.22 7.15
C VAL A 297 -10.47 -16.39 8.12
N ARG A 298 -10.64 -16.11 9.42
CA ARG A 298 -10.94 -17.13 10.43
C ARG A 298 -12.42 -17.53 10.48
N HIS A 299 -13.31 -16.67 9.97
CA HIS A 299 -14.77 -16.80 10.11
C HIS A 299 -15.50 -16.50 8.79
N ALA A 300 -14.94 -16.91 7.67
CA ALA A 300 -15.38 -16.50 6.31
C ALA A 300 -16.75 -17.05 5.85
N GLY A 301 -17.62 -17.42 6.77
CA GLY A 301 -19.04 -17.72 6.48
C GLY A 301 -19.28 -18.79 5.42
N SER A 302 -20.07 -18.43 4.39
CA SER A 302 -20.48 -19.37 3.31
C SER A 302 -19.35 -19.77 2.36
N TYR A 303 -18.21 -19.06 2.39
CA TYR A 303 -17.03 -19.33 1.57
C TYR A 303 -15.80 -19.35 2.48
N PRO A 304 -15.55 -20.48 3.17
CA PRO A 304 -14.45 -20.61 4.11
C PRO A 304 -13.09 -20.42 3.43
N ALA A 305 -12.05 -20.17 4.22
CA ALA A 305 -10.74 -19.79 3.71
C ALA A 305 -10.15 -20.80 2.69
N GLU A 306 -10.42 -22.09 2.86
CA GLU A 306 -10.00 -23.16 1.96
C GLU A 306 -10.63 -23.12 0.57
N ASP A 307 -11.77 -22.44 0.42
CA ASP A 307 -12.49 -22.27 -0.84
C ASP A 307 -12.19 -20.92 -1.50
N ILE A 308 -11.42 -20.06 -0.85
CA ILE A 308 -10.96 -18.77 -1.41
C ILE A 308 -9.73 -19.04 -2.29
N ILE A 309 -9.88 -18.86 -3.59
CA ILE A 309 -8.79 -19.14 -4.54
C ILE A 309 -7.82 -17.98 -4.70
N ALA A 310 -8.26 -16.75 -4.44
CA ALA A 310 -7.42 -15.55 -4.46
C ALA A 310 -8.12 -14.35 -3.81
N MET A 311 -7.33 -13.35 -3.42
CA MET A 311 -7.81 -12.08 -2.90
C MET A 311 -7.14 -10.91 -3.63
N LEU A 312 -7.90 -9.86 -3.89
CA LEU A 312 -7.41 -8.57 -4.37
C LEU A 312 -7.72 -7.51 -3.33
N ASN A 313 -6.69 -6.88 -2.78
CA ASN A 313 -6.82 -5.73 -1.89
C ASN A 313 -6.71 -4.42 -2.67
N LEU A 314 -7.64 -3.52 -2.42
CA LEU A 314 -7.68 -2.17 -3.00
C LEU A 314 -7.36 -1.18 -1.89
N ASP A 315 -6.19 -0.59 -1.95
CA ASP A 315 -5.71 0.31 -0.92
C ASP A 315 -4.92 1.47 -1.53
N THR A 316 -5.27 2.69 -1.13
CA THR A 316 -4.63 3.93 -1.61
C THR A 316 -4.53 4.03 -3.15
N VAL A 317 -5.65 3.80 -3.84
CA VAL A 317 -5.71 3.74 -5.31
C VAL A 317 -6.14 5.06 -5.98
N GLY A 318 -6.30 6.14 -5.21
CA GLY A 318 -6.84 7.41 -5.71
C GLY A 318 -5.80 8.39 -6.28
N ARG A 319 -4.50 8.14 -6.13
CA ARG A 319 -3.43 9.10 -6.47
C ARG A 319 -2.40 8.56 -7.47
N LEU A 320 -2.85 7.86 -8.49
CA LEU A 320 -1.94 7.24 -9.45
C LEU A 320 -1.11 8.30 -10.22
N GLY A 321 -1.73 9.38 -10.73
CA GLY A 321 -1.07 10.35 -11.60
C GLY A 321 -0.42 9.65 -12.79
N ASP A 322 0.83 10.04 -13.10
CA ASP A 322 1.63 9.43 -14.17
C ASP A 322 2.49 8.24 -13.67
N GLN A 323 2.27 7.78 -12.43
CA GLN A 323 3.04 6.69 -11.85
C GLN A 323 2.46 5.33 -12.25
N PRO A 324 3.29 4.26 -12.30
CA PRO A 324 2.77 2.92 -12.49
C PRO A 324 1.93 2.48 -11.27
N LEU A 325 0.87 1.72 -11.54
CA LEU A 325 0.16 1.00 -10.49
C LEU A 325 1.11 -0.02 -9.86
N ILE A 326 1.24 0.00 -8.54
CA ILE A 326 2.12 -0.92 -7.81
C ILE A 326 1.26 -2.07 -7.27
N LEU A 327 1.67 -3.29 -7.56
CA LEU A 327 1.05 -4.52 -7.06
C LEU A 327 2.02 -5.18 -6.08
N PHE A 328 1.61 -5.29 -4.83
CA PHE A 328 2.33 -6.04 -3.80
C PHE A 328 1.84 -7.49 -3.76
N GLY A 329 2.65 -8.40 -3.19
CA GLY A 329 2.26 -9.79 -3.01
C GLY A 329 2.27 -10.64 -4.29
N THR A 330 2.79 -10.14 -5.42
CA THR A 330 2.77 -10.89 -6.68
C THR A 330 3.62 -12.17 -6.67
N GLY A 331 4.39 -12.41 -5.60
CA GLY A 331 5.10 -13.68 -5.37
C GLY A 331 4.22 -14.79 -4.77
N THR A 332 2.97 -14.51 -4.42
CA THR A 332 2.06 -15.49 -3.82
C THR A 332 1.45 -16.46 -4.83
N ALA A 333 1.44 -16.10 -6.12
CA ALA A 333 1.10 -16.99 -7.23
C ALA A 333 1.80 -16.53 -8.51
N ASP A 334 2.22 -17.49 -9.35
CA ASP A 334 2.90 -17.23 -10.63
C ASP A 334 2.00 -16.48 -11.63
N GLU A 335 0.70 -16.65 -11.53
CA GLU A 335 -0.31 -16.07 -12.40
C GLU A 335 -0.41 -14.56 -12.29
N TRP A 336 -0.16 -13.98 -11.11
CA TRP A 336 -0.30 -12.55 -10.86
C TRP A 336 0.47 -11.68 -11.85
N ALA A 337 1.74 -12.00 -12.06
CA ALA A 337 2.59 -11.26 -12.98
C ALA A 337 2.07 -11.32 -14.43
N HIS A 338 1.44 -12.43 -14.83
CA HIS A 338 0.86 -12.58 -16.17
C HIS A 338 -0.46 -11.85 -16.33
N ILE A 339 -1.36 -11.96 -15.34
CA ILE A 339 -2.68 -11.32 -15.33
C ILE A 339 -2.52 -9.81 -15.41
N PHE A 340 -1.75 -9.22 -14.52
CA PHE A 340 -1.62 -7.76 -14.45
C PHE A 340 -0.78 -7.16 -15.56
N ARG A 341 0.22 -7.88 -16.07
CA ARG A 341 0.91 -7.47 -17.30
C ARG A 341 -0.04 -7.44 -18.49
N GLY A 342 -0.91 -8.45 -18.60
CA GLY A 342 -1.95 -8.49 -19.62
C GLY A 342 -2.95 -7.36 -19.47
N ALA A 343 -3.45 -7.11 -18.27
CA ALA A 343 -4.35 -6.01 -17.96
C ALA A 343 -3.71 -4.65 -18.28
N GLY A 344 -2.47 -4.42 -17.85
CA GLY A 344 -1.73 -3.20 -18.17
C GLY A 344 -1.51 -2.99 -19.67
N TYR A 345 -1.28 -4.09 -20.42
CA TYR A 345 -1.16 -4.03 -21.88
C TYR A 345 -2.47 -3.61 -22.55
N VAL A 346 -3.59 -4.17 -22.10
CA VAL A 346 -4.92 -3.89 -22.67
C VAL A 346 -5.40 -2.49 -22.31
N THR A 347 -5.22 -2.06 -21.07
CA THR A 347 -5.71 -0.77 -20.55
C THR A 347 -4.77 0.41 -20.84
N GLY A 348 -3.51 0.14 -21.16
CA GLY A 348 -2.48 1.18 -21.29
C GLY A 348 -1.95 1.69 -19.94
N VAL A 349 -2.39 1.12 -18.82
CA VAL A 349 -1.90 1.47 -17.48
C VAL A 349 -0.58 0.75 -17.21
N ALA A 350 0.45 1.51 -16.85
CA ALA A 350 1.72 0.93 -16.46
C ALA A 350 1.57 0.21 -15.11
N VAL A 351 2.10 -1.02 -15.03
CA VAL A 351 2.02 -1.85 -13.81
C VAL A 351 3.42 -2.24 -13.37
N LYS A 352 3.68 -2.15 -12.06
CA LYS A 352 4.91 -2.61 -11.42
C LYS A 352 4.59 -3.68 -10.38
N SER A 353 5.01 -4.91 -10.65
CA SER A 353 4.88 -6.04 -9.72
C SER A 353 5.99 -6.03 -8.68
N VAL A 354 5.61 -6.31 -7.43
CA VAL A 354 6.49 -6.48 -6.27
C VAL A 354 6.12 -7.80 -5.62
N ALA A 355 7.08 -8.73 -5.55
CA ALA A 355 6.81 -10.09 -5.07
C ALA A 355 6.40 -10.15 -3.59
N ASP A 356 6.98 -9.27 -2.76
CA ASP A 356 6.71 -9.17 -1.32
C ASP A 356 5.48 -8.27 -1.07
N ASP A 357 4.70 -8.58 -0.04
CA ASP A 357 3.57 -7.74 0.43
C ASP A 357 3.97 -6.74 1.52
N PHE A 358 5.13 -6.95 2.14
CA PHE A 358 5.67 -6.15 3.26
C PHE A 358 4.75 -6.07 4.50
N GLY A 359 3.72 -6.88 4.58
CA GLY A 359 2.75 -6.84 5.67
C GLY A 359 1.94 -5.54 5.73
N SER A 360 1.74 -4.87 4.58
CA SER A 360 1.30 -3.47 4.53
C SER A 360 -0.20 -3.26 4.36
N GLY A 361 -1.03 -4.31 4.31
CA GLY A 361 -2.47 -4.17 4.13
C GLY A 361 -3.24 -5.46 4.41
N ASP A 362 -4.53 -5.46 4.16
CA ASP A 362 -5.45 -6.57 4.48
C ASP A 362 -5.11 -7.88 3.76
N GLN A 363 -4.45 -7.84 2.59
CA GLN A 363 -3.96 -9.02 1.90
C GLN A 363 -3.05 -9.90 2.76
N THR A 364 -2.34 -9.31 3.73
CA THR A 364 -1.45 -10.03 4.64
C THR A 364 -2.17 -11.16 5.37
N ALA A 365 -3.42 -10.95 5.83
CA ALA A 365 -4.18 -11.98 6.53
C ALA A 365 -4.48 -13.20 5.64
N PHE A 366 -4.69 -12.97 4.35
CA PHE A 366 -4.93 -14.03 3.36
C PHE A 366 -3.63 -14.76 3.01
N ILE A 367 -2.54 -14.04 2.82
CA ILE A 367 -1.20 -14.64 2.56
C ILE A 367 -0.78 -15.52 3.73
N GLU A 368 -0.96 -15.07 4.97
CA GLU A 368 -0.68 -15.84 6.19
C GLU A 368 -1.52 -17.13 6.26
N ALA A 369 -2.72 -17.14 5.66
CA ALA A 369 -3.57 -18.32 5.54
C ALA A 369 -3.27 -19.19 4.31
N GLY A 370 -2.26 -18.85 3.51
CA GLY A 370 -1.88 -19.59 2.30
C GLY A 370 -2.75 -19.29 1.07
N ILE A 371 -3.53 -18.19 1.11
CA ILE A 371 -4.37 -17.74 0.00
C ILE A 371 -3.58 -16.74 -0.83
N PRO A 372 -3.47 -16.90 -2.16
CA PRO A 372 -2.83 -15.93 -3.05
C PRO A 372 -3.51 -14.55 -2.97
N ALA A 373 -2.71 -13.50 -2.71
CA ALA A 373 -3.26 -12.15 -2.56
C ALA A 373 -2.25 -11.06 -2.99
#